data_ff0b9d2fd3d78ea72dfdc3a62d3d7516
#
_entry.id   ff0b9d2fd3d78ea72dfdc3a62d3d7516
#
_cell.length_a   1.000
_cell.length_b   1.000
_cell.length_c   1.000
_cell.angle_alpha   90.00
_cell.angle_beta   90.00
_cell.angle_gamma   90.00
#
_symmetry.space_group_name_H-M   'P 1'
#
loop_
_entity.id
_entity.type
_entity.pdbx_description
1 polymer ?
#
loop_
_entity_poly.entity_id
_entity_poly.type
_entity_poly.pdbx_seq_one_letter_code
_entity_poly.pdbx_strand_id
1 'polypeptide(L)'
;TRGEIVHLYQGKKLKTENIYQQLTYAAPYMDLIEELSLKEQLLFHEKFKPFLPELSIEDLLKLLAFRRAKNKQINHFSSGMKQRLKLLLAICSDVPLLLLDEPTTNLDRQGIDWYLQLIEKFGKKRTIIVASNVEEDYGFCNAVLNIMDYKPTSS
;
A
#
# COMPACT_ATOMS: atom_id res chain seq x y z
N THR A 1 13.04 8.23 -23.16
CA THR A 1 11.58 8.20 -22.95
C THR A 1 11.11 9.63 -22.77
N ARG A 2 10.13 10.08 -23.54
CA ARG A 2 9.53 11.40 -23.40
C ARG A 2 8.04 11.22 -23.13
N GLY A 3 7.50 11.90 -22.14
CA GLY A 3 6.10 11.89 -21.77
C GLY A 3 5.83 12.86 -20.63
N GLU A 4 4.58 13.26 -20.46
CA GLU A 4 4.13 14.08 -19.34
C GLU A 4 3.05 13.32 -18.58
N ILE A 5 3.15 13.29 -17.25
CA ILE A 5 2.10 12.79 -16.38
C ILE A 5 1.40 14.00 -15.76
N VAL A 6 0.11 14.12 -16.01
CA VAL A 6 -0.73 15.15 -15.41
C VAL A 6 -1.58 14.53 -14.31
N HIS A 7 -1.43 15.03 -13.11
CA HIS A 7 -2.23 14.58 -11.97
C HIS A 7 -3.38 15.53 -11.74
N LEU A 8 -4.60 15.00 -11.75
CA LEU A 8 -5.84 15.74 -11.47
C LEU A 8 -6.49 15.15 -10.21
N TYR A 9 -6.86 16.02 -9.29
CA TYR A 9 -7.67 15.66 -8.13
C TYR A 9 -8.81 16.64 -7.96
N GLN A 10 -10.04 16.15 -7.92
CA GLN A 10 -11.26 16.96 -7.88
C GLN A 10 -11.30 18.06 -8.97
N GLY A 11 -10.88 17.71 -10.19
CA GLY A 11 -10.84 18.60 -11.34
C GLY A 11 -9.72 19.65 -11.34
N LYS A 12 -8.85 19.67 -10.33
CA LYS A 12 -7.70 20.58 -10.25
C LYS A 12 -6.39 19.87 -10.55
N LYS A 13 -5.52 20.53 -11.34
CA LYS A 13 -4.17 20.03 -11.60
C LYS A 13 -3.33 20.14 -10.32
N LEU A 14 -2.78 19.00 -9.88
CA LEU A 14 -1.86 18.97 -8.74
C LEU A 14 -0.47 19.42 -9.20
N LYS A 15 0.20 20.18 -8.37
CA LYS A 15 1.63 20.44 -8.53
C LYS A 15 2.40 19.16 -8.20
N THR A 16 3.45 18.86 -8.99
CA THR A 16 4.28 17.65 -8.82
C THR A 16 4.83 17.52 -7.40
N GLU A 17 5.22 18.63 -6.79
CA GLU A 17 5.72 18.71 -5.41
C GLU A 17 4.72 18.29 -4.32
N ASN A 18 3.41 18.28 -4.62
CA ASN A 18 2.34 17.96 -3.68
C ASN A 18 1.69 16.58 -3.93
N ILE A 19 2.10 15.89 -4.99
CA ILE A 19 1.52 14.58 -5.36
C ILE A 19 1.67 13.56 -4.23
N TYR A 20 2.82 13.56 -3.55
CA TYR A 20 3.09 12.64 -2.45
C TYR A 20 2.05 12.71 -1.33
N GLN A 21 1.37 13.85 -1.14
CA GLN A 21 0.31 14.00 -0.14
C GLN A 21 -0.98 13.27 -0.53
N GLN A 22 -1.18 13.01 -1.82
CA GLN A 22 -2.41 12.45 -2.37
C GLN A 22 -2.28 10.96 -2.72
N LEU A 23 -1.15 10.34 -2.45
CA LEU A 23 -0.93 8.95 -2.75
C LEU A 23 -0.21 8.22 -1.61
N THR A 24 -0.41 6.93 -1.57
CA THR A 24 0.41 6.00 -0.80
C THR A 24 0.88 4.86 -1.69
N TYR A 25 2.00 4.25 -1.32
CA TYR A 25 2.65 3.23 -2.11
C TYR A 25 3.15 2.09 -1.22
N ALA A 26 2.96 0.85 -1.66
CA ALA A 26 3.57 -0.32 -1.06
C ALA A 26 4.22 -1.19 -2.13
N ALA A 27 5.47 -1.58 -1.88
CA ALA A 27 6.25 -2.47 -2.73
C ALA A 27 7.15 -3.37 -1.88
N PRO A 28 7.56 -4.56 -2.37
CA PRO A 28 8.41 -5.47 -1.62
C PRO A 28 9.75 -4.85 -1.22
N TYR A 29 10.34 -4.03 -2.10
CA TYR A 29 11.65 -3.40 -1.94
C TYR A 29 11.63 -2.11 -1.12
N MET A 30 10.47 -1.64 -0.64
CA MET A 30 10.42 -0.50 0.28
C MET A 30 10.94 -0.91 1.65
N ASP A 31 11.78 -0.06 2.23
CA ASP A 31 12.30 -0.27 3.57
C ASP A 31 11.35 0.31 4.63
N LEU A 32 11.29 -0.37 5.76
CA LEU A 32 10.71 0.10 7.01
C LEU A 32 11.85 0.60 7.91
N ILE A 33 11.55 1.48 8.84
CA ILE A 33 12.54 1.89 9.86
C ILE A 33 12.65 0.75 10.87
N GLU A 34 13.67 -0.10 10.68
CA GLU A 34 13.78 -1.38 11.38
C GLU A 34 14.09 -1.25 12.87
N GLU A 35 14.64 -0.12 13.28
CA GLU A 35 14.95 0.20 14.69
C GLU A 35 13.69 0.55 15.50
N LEU A 36 12.62 0.96 14.83
CA LEU A 36 11.35 1.26 15.49
C LEU A 36 10.63 -0.02 15.92
N SER A 37 9.93 0.06 17.03
CA SER A 37 8.90 -0.92 17.36
C SER A 37 7.69 -0.77 16.44
N LEU A 38 6.85 -1.80 16.35
CA LEU A 38 5.62 -1.75 15.56
C LEU A 38 4.76 -0.53 15.91
N LYS A 39 4.57 -0.26 17.20
CA LYS A 39 3.77 0.89 17.65
C LYS A 39 4.40 2.22 17.22
N GLU A 40 5.71 2.36 17.36
CA GLU A 40 6.42 3.57 16.95
C GLU A 40 6.34 3.79 15.45
N GLN A 41 6.45 2.73 14.64
CA GLN A 41 6.30 2.82 13.18
C GLN A 41 4.90 3.30 12.78
N LEU A 42 3.83 2.82 13.44
CA LEU A 42 2.48 3.29 13.17
C LEU A 42 2.32 4.78 13.54
N LEU A 43 2.77 5.18 14.74
CA LEU A 43 2.74 6.58 15.18
C LEU A 43 3.59 7.51 14.32
N PHE A 44 4.74 7.03 13.85
CA PHE A 44 5.61 7.76 12.93
C PHE A 44 4.92 8.00 11.58
N HIS A 45 4.34 6.93 11.00
CA HIS A 45 3.62 7.02 9.73
C HIS A 45 2.45 8.01 9.81
N GLU A 46 1.66 7.96 10.87
CA GLU A 46 0.49 8.82 11.08
C GLU A 46 0.83 10.33 11.03
N LYS A 47 2.05 10.72 11.45
CA LYS A 47 2.51 12.12 11.38
C LYS A 47 2.69 12.64 9.95
N PHE A 48 2.98 11.77 8.99
CA PHE A 48 3.20 12.14 7.59
C PHE A 48 2.00 11.81 6.72
N LYS A 49 1.29 10.74 7.04
CA LYS A 49 0.09 10.26 6.37
C LYS A 49 -0.94 9.81 7.39
N PRO A 50 -1.97 10.61 7.64
CA PRO A 50 -3.06 10.22 8.52
C PRO A 50 -3.67 8.89 8.08
N PHE A 51 -4.06 8.08 9.03
CA PHE A 51 -4.89 6.91 8.77
C PHE A 51 -6.35 7.31 8.56
N LEU A 52 -7.13 6.42 7.98
CA LEU A 52 -8.57 6.58 7.82
C LEU A 52 -9.20 6.96 9.18
N PRO A 53 -10.13 7.94 9.23
CA PRO A 53 -10.64 8.51 10.48
C PRO A 53 -11.28 7.49 11.44
N GLU A 54 -11.78 6.37 10.89
CA GLU A 54 -12.37 5.28 11.65
C GLU A 54 -11.37 4.32 12.30
N LEU A 55 -10.06 4.50 12.06
CA LEU A 55 -9.01 3.59 12.50
C LEU A 55 -8.12 4.24 13.58
N SER A 56 -8.16 3.69 14.77
CA SER A 56 -7.18 3.97 15.81
C SER A 56 -5.92 3.10 15.67
N ILE A 57 -4.82 3.49 16.32
CA ILE A 57 -3.60 2.66 16.38
C ILE A 57 -3.91 1.25 16.94
N GLU A 58 -4.81 1.15 17.92
CA GLU A 58 -5.20 -0.15 18.48
C GLU A 58 -5.98 -1.01 17.44
N ASP A 59 -6.76 -0.39 16.56
CA ASP A 59 -7.46 -1.11 15.49
C ASP A 59 -6.47 -1.59 14.41
N LEU A 60 -5.47 -0.79 14.05
CA LEU A 60 -4.40 -1.19 13.15
C LEU A 60 -3.60 -2.40 13.70
N LEU A 61 -3.30 -2.39 14.99
CA LEU A 61 -2.65 -3.52 15.66
C LEU A 61 -3.53 -4.79 15.66
N LYS A 62 -4.86 -4.63 15.80
CA LYS A 62 -5.81 -5.76 15.69
C LYS A 62 -5.85 -6.31 14.27
N LEU A 63 -5.89 -5.42 13.25
CA LEU A 63 -5.90 -5.80 11.84
C LEU A 63 -4.67 -6.61 11.44
N LEU A 64 -3.49 -6.25 11.93
CA LEU A 64 -2.25 -7.01 11.70
C LEU A 64 -2.24 -8.38 12.40
N ALA A 65 -3.10 -8.57 13.43
CA ALA A 65 -3.04 -9.71 14.35
C ALA A 65 -1.69 -9.83 15.11
N PHE A 66 -0.92 -8.75 15.18
CA PHE A 66 0.41 -8.70 15.81
C PHE A 66 0.40 -8.09 17.22
N ARG A 67 -0.71 -8.25 17.96
CA ARG A 67 -0.88 -7.65 19.31
C ARG A 67 0.30 -7.92 20.24
N ARG A 68 0.86 -9.14 20.23
CA ARG A 68 2.01 -9.51 21.04
C ARG A 68 3.32 -8.87 20.56
N ALA A 69 3.37 -8.40 19.32
CA ALA A 69 4.53 -7.76 18.71
C ALA A 69 4.49 -6.22 18.79
N LYS A 70 3.52 -5.61 19.47
CA LYS A 70 3.33 -4.15 19.58
C LYS A 70 4.62 -3.40 19.91
N ASN A 71 5.39 -3.92 20.86
CA ASN A 71 6.64 -3.33 21.34
C ASN A 71 7.89 -4.01 20.76
N LYS A 72 7.72 -4.94 19.81
CA LYS A 72 8.82 -5.65 19.16
C LYS A 72 9.36 -4.79 18.02
N GLN A 73 10.68 -4.65 17.93
CA GLN A 73 11.33 -3.95 16.82
C GLN A 73 11.11 -4.68 15.49
N ILE A 74 11.03 -3.90 14.42
CA ILE A 74 10.71 -4.38 13.07
C ILE A 74 11.85 -5.23 12.48
N ASN A 75 13.10 -5.01 12.89
CA ASN A 75 14.24 -5.86 12.51
C ASN A 75 14.04 -7.35 12.90
N HIS A 76 13.21 -7.62 13.89
CA HIS A 76 12.85 -8.98 14.32
C HIS A 76 11.61 -9.56 13.62
N PHE A 77 11.07 -8.87 12.61
CA PHE A 77 9.93 -9.36 11.84
C PHE A 77 10.38 -10.28 10.70
N SER A 78 9.57 -11.29 10.41
CA SER A 78 9.74 -12.07 9.18
C SER A 78 9.44 -11.21 7.94
N SER A 79 9.87 -11.66 6.76
CA SER A 79 9.56 -10.97 5.49
C SER A 79 8.04 -10.81 5.29
N GLY A 80 7.25 -11.83 5.60
CA GLY A 80 5.79 -11.75 5.54
C GLY A 80 5.19 -10.77 6.55
N MET A 81 5.73 -10.68 7.77
CA MET A 81 5.30 -9.66 8.73
C MET A 81 5.63 -8.24 8.25
N LYS A 82 6.82 -8.03 7.70
CA LYS A 82 7.21 -6.75 7.12
C LYS A 82 6.31 -6.37 5.94
N GLN A 83 6.01 -7.32 5.06
CA GLN A 83 5.10 -7.10 3.93
C GLN A 83 3.68 -6.75 4.39
N ARG A 84 3.12 -7.48 5.36
CA ARG A 84 1.81 -7.14 5.94
C ARG A 84 1.80 -5.74 6.56
N LEU A 85 2.88 -5.33 7.23
CA LEU A 85 2.98 -3.98 7.78
C LEU A 85 3.01 -2.91 6.68
N LYS A 86 3.81 -3.08 5.62
CA LYS A 86 3.84 -2.17 4.46
C LYS A 86 2.45 -2.01 3.83
N LEU A 87 1.76 -3.13 3.59
CA LEU A 87 0.41 -3.11 3.04
C LEU A 87 -0.60 -2.41 3.96
N LEU A 88 -0.55 -2.66 5.26
CA LEU A 88 -1.43 -1.99 6.22
C LEU A 88 -1.20 -0.48 6.21
N LEU A 89 0.06 -0.03 6.27
CA LEU A 89 0.41 1.39 6.23
C LEU A 89 -0.14 2.06 4.96
N ALA A 90 -0.02 1.39 3.80
CA ALA A 90 -0.50 1.92 2.54
C ALA A 90 -2.04 1.91 2.45
N ILE A 91 -2.68 0.78 2.72
CA ILE A 91 -4.12 0.60 2.53
C ILE A 91 -4.93 1.40 3.55
N CYS A 92 -4.44 1.53 4.78
CA CYS A 92 -5.16 2.24 5.84
C CYS A 92 -4.89 3.75 5.88
N SER A 93 -4.02 4.30 5.02
CA SER A 93 -3.80 5.75 4.90
C SER A 93 -4.99 6.45 4.23
N ASP A 94 -5.34 7.64 4.72
CA ASP A 94 -6.42 8.48 4.17
C ASP A 94 -5.92 9.30 2.97
N VAL A 95 -5.81 8.64 1.82
CA VAL A 95 -5.38 9.25 0.56
C VAL A 95 -6.22 8.74 -0.61
N PRO A 96 -6.44 9.56 -1.67
CA PRO A 96 -7.30 9.18 -2.81
C PRO A 96 -6.65 8.18 -3.78
N LEU A 97 -5.32 8.01 -3.76
CA LEU A 97 -4.59 7.12 -4.67
C LEU A 97 -3.75 6.11 -3.89
N LEU A 98 -3.99 4.83 -4.14
CA LEU A 98 -3.22 3.71 -3.60
C LEU A 98 -2.45 3.03 -4.75
N LEU A 99 -1.14 2.94 -4.62
CA LEU A 99 -0.26 2.24 -5.55
C LEU A 99 0.29 0.99 -4.87
N LEU A 100 0.13 -0.16 -5.51
CA LEU A 100 0.59 -1.45 -5.01
C LEU A 100 1.47 -2.13 -6.07
N ASP A 101 2.65 -2.55 -5.68
CA ASP A 101 3.59 -3.26 -6.53
C ASP A 101 3.85 -4.63 -5.92
N GLU A 102 3.48 -5.69 -6.64
CA GLU A 102 3.54 -7.09 -6.19
C GLU A 102 3.11 -7.30 -4.73
N PRO A 103 1.88 -6.87 -4.35
CA PRO A 103 1.46 -6.79 -2.95
C PRO A 103 1.51 -8.13 -2.20
N THR A 104 1.29 -9.26 -2.86
CA THR A 104 1.28 -10.56 -2.20
C THR A 104 2.66 -11.23 -2.08
N THR A 105 3.72 -10.59 -2.60
CA THR A 105 5.09 -11.09 -2.45
C THR A 105 5.43 -11.35 -0.97
N ASN A 106 6.01 -12.51 -0.68
CA ASN A 106 6.33 -12.99 0.69
C ASN A 106 5.11 -13.26 1.59
N LEU A 107 3.89 -13.27 1.08
CA LEU A 107 2.71 -13.68 1.83
C LEU A 107 2.42 -15.17 1.61
N ASP A 108 2.02 -15.83 2.70
CA ASP A 108 1.36 -17.13 2.62
C ASP A 108 -0.12 -16.98 2.25
N ARG A 109 -0.82 -18.09 2.05
CA ARG A 109 -2.25 -18.08 1.70
C ARG A 109 -3.08 -17.26 2.67
N GLN A 110 -2.83 -17.38 3.96
CA GLN A 110 -3.54 -16.61 4.98
C GLN A 110 -3.24 -15.10 4.88
N GLY A 111 -2.01 -14.75 4.51
CA GLY A 111 -1.60 -13.37 4.26
C GLY A 111 -2.28 -12.78 3.03
N ILE A 112 -2.44 -13.56 1.96
CA ILE A 112 -3.16 -13.15 0.75
C ILE A 112 -4.64 -12.90 1.06
N ASP A 113 -5.30 -13.84 1.75
CA ASP A 113 -6.71 -13.68 2.14
C ASP A 113 -6.90 -12.44 3.03
N TRP A 114 -5.97 -12.17 3.94
CA TRP A 114 -5.95 -10.97 4.77
C TRP A 114 -5.80 -9.69 3.93
N TYR A 115 -4.91 -9.68 2.93
CA TYR A 115 -4.73 -8.55 2.01
C TYR A 115 -6.03 -8.23 1.26
N LEU A 116 -6.68 -9.25 0.69
CA LEU A 116 -7.94 -9.09 -0.03
C LEU A 116 -9.06 -8.55 0.86
N GLN A 117 -9.16 -9.01 2.12
CA GLN A 117 -10.11 -8.47 3.10
C GLN A 117 -9.83 -6.99 3.43
N LEU A 118 -8.55 -6.58 3.53
CA LEU A 118 -8.20 -5.18 3.73
C LEU A 118 -8.62 -4.31 2.53
N ILE A 119 -8.34 -4.76 1.31
CA ILE A 119 -8.75 -4.06 0.09
C ILE A 119 -10.27 -3.95 0.03
N GLU A 120 -11.00 -5.03 0.28
CA GLU A 120 -12.46 -5.00 0.28
C GLU A 120 -13.03 -3.99 1.28
N LYS A 121 -12.43 -3.93 2.47
CA LYS A 121 -12.92 -3.09 3.57
C LYS A 121 -12.52 -1.62 3.41
N PHE A 122 -11.27 -1.35 3.02
CA PHE A 122 -10.69 -0.01 3.06
C PHE A 122 -10.30 0.55 1.68
N GLY A 123 -10.34 -0.27 0.63
CA GLY A 123 -9.99 0.16 -0.74
C GLY A 123 -11.11 0.94 -1.45
N LYS A 124 -12.35 0.86 -0.95
CA LYS A 124 -13.51 1.54 -1.56
C LYS A 124 -13.35 3.06 -1.54
N LYS A 125 -13.89 3.74 -2.57
CA LYS A 125 -13.89 5.22 -2.71
C LYS A 125 -12.53 5.86 -3.03
N ARG A 126 -11.55 5.08 -3.47
CA ARG A 126 -10.26 5.59 -3.95
C ARG A 126 -9.82 4.90 -5.25
N THR A 127 -8.89 5.50 -5.95
CA THR A 127 -8.23 4.84 -7.09
C THR A 127 -7.15 3.90 -6.58
N ILE A 128 -7.18 2.65 -7.05
CA ILE A 128 -6.15 1.65 -6.74
C ILE A 128 -5.49 1.26 -8.05
N ILE A 129 -4.17 1.34 -8.10
CA ILE A 129 -3.36 0.85 -9.22
C ILE A 129 -2.46 -0.25 -8.69
N VAL A 130 -2.56 -1.43 -9.30
CA VAL A 130 -1.76 -2.60 -8.95
C VAL A 130 -0.85 -2.94 -10.11
N ALA A 131 0.44 -3.06 -9.87
CA ALA A 131 1.41 -3.62 -10.80
C ALA A 131 1.78 -5.03 -10.32
N SER A 132 1.39 -6.05 -11.07
CA SER A 132 1.71 -7.44 -10.74
C SER A 132 1.51 -8.38 -11.94
N ASN A 133 2.18 -9.52 -11.89
CA ASN A 133 1.97 -10.65 -12.79
C ASN A 133 1.07 -11.75 -12.16
N VAL A 134 0.62 -11.57 -10.94
CA VAL A 134 -0.18 -12.52 -10.16
C VAL A 134 -1.63 -12.06 -10.12
N GLU A 135 -2.57 -12.86 -10.61
CA GLU A 135 -3.98 -12.49 -10.73
C GLU A 135 -4.64 -12.20 -9.37
N GLU A 136 -4.24 -12.92 -8.32
CA GLU A 136 -4.75 -12.69 -6.96
C GLU A 136 -4.44 -11.27 -6.45
N ASP A 137 -3.41 -10.61 -6.97
CA ASP A 137 -3.03 -9.25 -6.58
C ASP A 137 -4.03 -8.19 -7.05
N TYR A 138 -4.68 -8.42 -8.20
CA TYR A 138 -5.50 -7.42 -8.89
C TYR A 138 -6.88 -7.91 -9.33
N GLY A 139 -7.26 -9.13 -9.00
CA GLY A 139 -8.55 -9.72 -9.41
C GLY A 139 -9.79 -8.90 -9.00
N PHE A 140 -9.65 -7.98 -8.04
CA PHE A 140 -10.68 -7.02 -7.64
C PHE A 140 -10.71 -5.74 -8.50
N CYS A 141 -9.74 -5.53 -9.37
CA CYS A 141 -9.65 -4.34 -10.22
C CYS A 141 -10.71 -4.35 -11.32
N ASN A 142 -11.23 -3.18 -11.66
CA ASN A 142 -12.29 -3.03 -12.67
C ASN A 142 -11.74 -3.05 -14.11
N ALA A 143 -10.43 -2.84 -14.28
CA ALA A 143 -9.76 -2.82 -15.59
C ALA A 143 -8.33 -3.35 -15.45
N VAL A 144 -7.86 -3.98 -16.51
CA VAL A 144 -6.48 -4.46 -16.63
C VAL A 144 -5.85 -3.82 -17.86
N LEU A 145 -4.62 -3.35 -17.70
CA LEU A 145 -3.83 -2.76 -18.75
C LEU A 145 -2.58 -3.61 -18.98
N ASN A 146 -2.43 -4.18 -20.16
CA ASN A 146 -1.25 -4.94 -20.50
C ASN A 146 -0.17 -4.00 -21.06
N ILE A 147 0.93 -3.86 -20.33
CA ILE A 147 2.05 -2.99 -20.73
C ILE A 147 2.68 -3.41 -22.06
N MET A 148 2.58 -4.69 -22.43
CA MET A 148 3.12 -5.17 -23.71
C MET A 148 2.44 -4.54 -24.92
N ASP A 149 1.17 -4.12 -24.78
CA ASP A 149 0.40 -3.47 -25.85
C ASP A 149 0.93 -2.06 -26.19
N TYR A 150 1.76 -1.51 -25.32
CA TYR A 150 2.35 -0.17 -25.41
C TYR A 150 3.86 -0.17 -25.70
N LYS A 151 4.47 -1.36 -25.87
CA LYS A 151 5.87 -1.43 -26.31
C LYS A 151 5.95 -1.03 -27.78
N PRO A 152 6.95 -0.21 -28.18
CA PRO A 152 7.21 0.02 -29.59
C PRO A 152 7.46 -1.32 -30.27
N THR A 153 6.71 -1.62 -31.33
CA THR A 153 7.06 -2.72 -32.23
C THR A 153 8.45 -2.41 -32.75
N SER A 154 9.43 -3.24 -32.40
CA SER A 154 10.76 -3.18 -32.99
C SER A 154 10.62 -3.46 -34.48
N SER A 155 10.72 -2.39 -35.28
CA SER A 155 10.96 -2.47 -36.71
C SER A 155 12.43 -2.79 -36.97
#